data_f1c293e532836aad67d149e5bde2da33
#
_entry.id   f1c293e532836aad67d149e5bde2da33
#
_cell.length_a   1.000
_cell.length_b   1.000
_cell.length_c   1.000
_cell.angle_alpha   90.00
_cell.angle_beta   90.00
_cell.angle_gamma   90.00
#
_symmetry.space_group_name_H-M   'P 1'
#
loop_
_entity.id
_entity.type
_entity.pdbx_description
1 polymer ?
#
loop_
_entity_poly.entity_id
_entity_poly.type
_entity_poly.pdbx_seq_one_letter_code
_entity_poly.pdbx_strand_id
1 'polypeptide(L)'
;SAASDVYKRQAVSMLLSMAPYICIWLAARDLIEAAPEWTQAQNVFKYGWIAFAFAVGGIILYFAGLMCTHLAAFRTASNIRKQGVAHVMKAPLGFFDSNASGLIRGRLDATAADTETLLAHNLADIVGTIVLFLSMLVMMFLFDWRMGAACLLAAVISVIAVS
;
A
#
# COMPACT_ATOMS: atom_id res chain seq x y z
N SER A 1 -10.11 14.56 6.57
CA SER A 1 -10.29 14.84 5.15
C SER A 1 -10.21 13.53 4.37
N ALA A 2 -10.92 13.44 3.22
CA ALA A 2 -11.06 12.21 2.44
C ALA A 2 -9.72 11.53 2.10
N ALA A 3 -8.66 12.30 1.86
CA ALA A 3 -7.32 11.78 1.59
C ALA A 3 -6.73 11.00 2.78
N SER A 4 -6.89 11.52 4.01
CA SER A 4 -6.37 10.82 5.20
C SER A 4 -7.09 9.50 5.47
N ASP A 5 -8.37 9.41 5.09
CA ASP A 5 -9.15 8.20 5.32
C ASP A 5 -8.81 7.07 4.34
N VAL A 6 -8.36 7.43 3.13
CA VAL A 6 -7.84 6.47 2.14
C VAL A 6 -6.57 5.80 2.65
N TYR A 7 -5.60 6.57 3.15
CA TYR A 7 -4.34 6.03 3.67
C TYR A 7 -4.53 5.22 4.96
N LYS A 8 -5.50 5.60 5.81
CA LYS A 8 -5.88 4.80 6.98
C LYS A 8 -6.41 3.42 6.57
N ARG A 9 -7.27 3.36 5.55
CA ARG A 9 -7.78 2.08 5.03
C ARG A 9 -6.66 1.21 4.47
N GLN A 10 -5.70 1.81 3.75
CA GLN A 10 -4.52 1.10 3.26
C GLN A 10 -3.69 0.53 4.42
N ALA A 11 -3.40 1.35 5.45
CA ALA A 11 -2.68 0.91 6.63
C ALA A 11 -3.40 -0.23 7.36
N VAL A 12 -4.72 -0.13 7.54
CA VAL A 12 -5.53 -1.18 8.19
C VAL A 12 -5.50 -2.48 7.37
N SER A 13 -5.59 -2.41 6.04
CA SER A 13 -5.52 -3.61 5.20
C SER A 13 -4.17 -4.31 5.31
N MET A 14 -3.05 -3.55 5.39
CA MET A 14 -1.72 -4.10 5.57
C MET A 14 -1.55 -4.76 6.94
N LEU A 15 -2.07 -4.15 8.02
CA LEU A 15 -2.09 -4.76 9.35
C LEU A 15 -2.93 -6.05 9.37
N LEU A 16 -4.08 -6.05 8.73
CA LEU A 16 -4.94 -7.23 8.64
C LEU A 16 -4.26 -8.38 7.87
N SER A 17 -3.45 -8.04 6.87
CA SER A 17 -2.65 -9.00 6.11
C SER A 17 -1.55 -9.67 6.95
N MET A 18 -1.22 -9.14 8.14
CA MET A 18 -0.29 -9.77 9.08
C MET A 18 -0.94 -10.88 9.92
N ALA A 19 -2.26 -10.83 10.13
CA ALA A 19 -2.97 -11.79 10.96
C ALA A 19 -2.82 -13.25 10.50
N PRO A 20 -2.85 -13.59 9.18
CA PRO A 20 -2.58 -14.94 8.71
C PRO A 20 -1.23 -15.49 9.15
N TYR A 21 -0.17 -14.68 9.19
CA TYR A 21 1.17 -15.14 9.61
C TYR A 21 1.18 -15.54 11.09
N ILE A 22 0.47 -14.78 11.93
CA ILE A 22 0.31 -15.12 13.36
C ILE A 22 -0.47 -16.43 13.50
N CYS A 23 -1.53 -16.61 12.72
CA CYS A 23 -2.33 -17.85 12.72
C CYS A 23 -1.52 -19.06 12.26
N ILE A 24 -0.67 -18.90 11.23
CA ILE A 24 0.23 -19.95 10.74
C ILE A 24 1.23 -20.33 11.85
N TRP A 25 1.81 -19.33 12.53
CA TRP A 25 2.72 -19.59 13.65
C TRP A 25 2.02 -20.34 14.78
N LEU A 26 0.80 -19.95 15.17
CA LEU A 26 0.01 -20.64 16.19
C LEU A 26 -0.33 -22.08 15.78
N ALA A 27 -0.67 -22.31 14.52
CA ALA A 27 -0.92 -23.63 13.97
C ALA A 27 0.35 -24.49 13.99
N ALA A 28 1.50 -23.93 13.59
CA ALA A 28 2.78 -24.63 13.61
C ALA A 28 3.20 -24.99 15.04
N ARG A 29 2.99 -24.07 15.99
CA ARG A 29 3.25 -24.31 17.41
C ARG A 29 2.38 -25.46 17.95
N ASP A 30 1.08 -25.44 17.69
CA ASP A 30 0.14 -26.51 18.09
C ASP A 30 0.57 -27.87 17.53
N LEU A 31 1.05 -27.90 16.28
CA LEU A 31 1.61 -29.12 15.67
C LEU A 31 2.89 -29.62 16.36
N ILE A 32 3.82 -28.73 16.67
CA ILE A 32 5.09 -29.07 17.30
C ILE A 32 4.85 -29.58 18.73
N GLU A 33 3.96 -28.94 19.47
CA GLU A 33 3.59 -29.35 20.84
C GLU A 33 2.87 -30.68 20.85
N ALA A 34 2.12 -31.04 19.80
CA ALA A 34 1.42 -32.32 19.67
C ALA A 34 2.35 -33.50 19.22
N ALA A 35 3.58 -33.24 18.78
CA ALA A 35 4.46 -34.28 18.25
C ALA A 35 4.84 -35.29 19.34
N PRO A 36 4.89 -36.63 19.05
CA PRO A 36 4.67 -37.25 17.72
C PRO A 36 3.20 -37.57 17.38
N GLU A 37 2.27 -37.31 18.28
CA GLU A 37 0.84 -37.62 18.08
C GLU A 37 0.08 -36.47 17.41
N TRP A 38 0.29 -36.29 16.12
CA TRP A 38 -0.29 -35.20 15.29
C TRP A 38 -1.80 -35.10 15.34
N THR A 39 -2.49 -36.18 15.71
CA THR A 39 -3.96 -36.20 15.87
C THR A 39 -4.45 -35.37 17.05
N GLN A 40 -3.56 -35.04 17.99
CA GLN A 40 -3.88 -34.20 19.14
C GLN A 40 -3.82 -32.70 18.84
N ALA A 41 -3.28 -32.29 17.69
CA ALA A 41 -3.25 -30.89 17.24
C ALA A 41 -4.64 -30.41 16.78
N GLN A 42 -5.55 -30.17 17.73
CA GLN A 42 -6.98 -29.88 17.46
C GLN A 42 -7.22 -28.47 16.93
N ASN A 43 -6.30 -27.54 17.18
CA ASN A 43 -6.51 -26.11 16.84
C ASN A 43 -6.01 -25.73 15.45
N VAL A 44 -5.24 -26.58 14.77
CA VAL A 44 -4.68 -26.32 13.44
C VAL A 44 -5.77 -25.96 12.44
N PHE A 45 -6.84 -26.71 12.40
CA PHE A 45 -7.97 -26.45 11.50
C PHE A 45 -8.67 -25.13 11.82
N LYS A 46 -8.83 -24.80 13.10
CA LYS A 46 -9.40 -23.54 13.57
C LYS A 46 -8.51 -22.35 13.16
N TYR A 47 -7.22 -22.44 13.38
CA TYR A 47 -6.27 -21.39 12.98
C TYR A 47 -6.21 -21.24 11.45
N GLY A 48 -6.33 -22.35 10.70
CA GLY A 48 -6.41 -22.32 9.25
C GLY A 48 -7.63 -21.53 8.73
N TRP A 49 -8.82 -21.75 9.30
CA TRP A 49 -10.02 -20.99 8.93
C TRP A 49 -9.95 -19.54 9.33
N ILE A 50 -9.37 -19.22 10.49
CA ILE A 50 -9.16 -17.84 10.93
C ILE A 50 -8.18 -17.13 9.99
N ALA A 51 -7.06 -17.78 9.64
CA ALA A 51 -6.09 -17.24 8.67
C ALA A 51 -6.73 -16.96 7.32
N PHE A 52 -7.54 -17.90 6.82
CA PHE A 52 -8.26 -17.73 5.57
C PHE A 52 -9.24 -16.55 5.61
N ALA A 53 -10.02 -16.43 6.68
CA ALA A 53 -10.95 -15.31 6.84
C ALA A 53 -10.24 -13.95 6.89
N PHE A 54 -9.13 -13.84 7.60
CA PHE A 54 -8.31 -12.63 7.64
C PHE A 54 -7.65 -12.33 6.29
N ALA A 55 -7.16 -13.34 5.58
CA ALA A 55 -6.59 -13.16 4.24
C ALA A 55 -7.62 -12.61 3.26
N VAL A 56 -8.81 -13.22 3.20
CA VAL A 56 -9.91 -12.76 2.33
C VAL A 56 -10.36 -11.35 2.73
N GLY A 57 -10.55 -11.09 4.02
CA GLY A 57 -10.92 -9.77 4.53
C GLY A 57 -9.88 -8.71 4.20
N GLY A 58 -8.59 -9.03 4.34
CA GLY A 58 -7.47 -8.16 3.99
C GLY A 58 -7.47 -7.80 2.50
N ILE A 59 -7.68 -8.78 1.62
CA ILE A 59 -7.77 -8.58 0.17
C ILE A 59 -8.95 -7.66 -0.19
N ILE A 60 -10.12 -7.89 0.38
CA ILE A 60 -11.31 -7.07 0.12
C ILE A 60 -11.06 -5.61 0.54
N LEU A 61 -10.48 -5.39 1.73
CA LEU A 61 -10.14 -4.05 2.21
C LEU A 61 -9.06 -3.38 1.36
N TYR A 62 -8.08 -4.15 0.89
CA TYR A 62 -7.05 -3.66 -0.02
C TYR A 62 -7.67 -3.14 -1.32
N PHE A 63 -8.51 -3.94 -1.97
CA PHE A 63 -9.22 -3.52 -3.19
C PHE A 63 -10.13 -2.31 -2.96
N ALA A 64 -10.85 -2.27 -1.85
CA ALA A 64 -11.68 -1.11 -1.51
C ALA A 64 -10.83 0.16 -1.31
N GLY A 65 -9.67 0.05 -0.68
CA GLY A 65 -8.69 1.12 -0.53
C GLY A 65 -8.17 1.59 -1.90
N LEU A 66 -7.77 0.65 -2.76
CA LEU A 66 -7.26 0.93 -4.10
C LEU A 66 -8.30 1.64 -4.97
N MET A 67 -9.56 1.21 -4.93
CA MET A 67 -10.64 1.91 -5.64
C MET A 67 -10.80 3.36 -5.18
N CYS A 68 -10.67 3.61 -3.87
CA CYS A 68 -10.74 4.97 -3.32
C CYS A 68 -9.55 5.84 -3.77
N THR A 69 -8.32 5.29 -3.84
CA THR A 69 -7.14 6.02 -4.32
C THR A 69 -7.28 6.39 -5.79
N HIS A 70 -7.71 5.44 -6.63
CA HIS A 70 -7.95 5.68 -8.05
C HIS A 70 -9.01 6.76 -8.28
N LEU A 71 -10.15 6.69 -7.56
CA LEU A 71 -11.20 7.69 -7.70
C LEU A 71 -10.73 9.09 -7.28
N ALA A 72 -9.93 9.19 -6.21
CA ALA A 72 -9.34 10.45 -5.77
C ALA A 72 -8.33 11.00 -6.81
N ALA A 73 -7.49 10.12 -7.36
CA ALA A 73 -6.51 10.46 -8.38
C ALA A 73 -7.17 10.97 -9.67
N PHE A 74 -8.18 10.28 -10.19
CA PHE A 74 -8.94 10.71 -11.37
C PHE A 74 -9.62 12.06 -11.17
N ARG A 75 -10.21 12.32 -10.01
CA ARG A 75 -10.81 13.62 -9.68
C ARG A 75 -9.77 14.73 -9.65
N THR A 76 -8.60 14.47 -9.07
CA THR A 76 -7.49 15.42 -9.00
C THR A 76 -6.94 15.71 -10.40
N ALA A 77 -6.67 14.71 -11.22
CA ALA A 77 -6.21 14.86 -12.60
C ALA A 77 -7.22 15.63 -13.45
N SER A 78 -8.52 15.33 -13.32
CA SER A 78 -9.59 16.08 -14.00
C SER A 78 -9.62 17.56 -13.57
N ASN A 79 -9.44 17.85 -12.29
CA ASN A 79 -9.40 19.21 -11.79
C ASN A 79 -8.18 19.98 -12.30
N ILE A 80 -6.99 19.34 -12.35
CA ILE A 80 -5.76 19.91 -12.92
C ILE A 80 -6.02 20.30 -14.39
N ARG A 81 -6.58 19.39 -15.19
CA ARG A 81 -6.91 19.68 -16.60
C ARG A 81 -7.86 20.86 -16.73
N LYS A 82 -8.96 20.88 -15.97
CA LYS A 82 -9.95 21.98 -15.99
C LYS A 82 -9.33 23.32 -15.59
N GLN A 83 -8.58 23.34 -14.49
CA GLN A 83 -7.94 24.58 -14.02
C GLN A 83 -6.84 25.04 -14.97
N GLY A 84 -6.05 24.13 -15.53
CA GLY A 84 -5.02 24.44 -16.51
C GLY A 84 -5.62 25.05 -17.78
N VAL A 85 -6.65 24.44 -18.34
CA VAL A 85 -7.36 25.01 -19.50
C VAL A 85 -7.95 26.38 -19.17
N ALA A 86 -8.63 26.53 -18.03
CA ALA A 86 -9.20 27.81 -17.63
C ALA A 86 -8.14 28.90 -17.41
N HIS A 87 -6.93 28.52 -17.00
CA HIS A 87 -5.80 29.45 -16.88
C HIS A 87 -5.26 29.87 -18.25
N VAL A 88 -5.04 28.90 -19.15
CA VAL A 88 -4.55 29.13 -20.50
C VAL A 88 -5.54 30.00 -21.32
N MET A 89 -6.84 29.82 -21.13
CA MET A 89 -7.86 30.64 -21.80
C MET A 89 -7.82 32.13 -21.44
N LYS A 90 -7.16 32.50 -20.33
CA LYS A 90 -6.96 33.90 -19.94
C LYS A 90 -5.69 34.51 -20.52
N ALA A 91 -4.85 33.72 -21.20
CA ALA A 91 -3.63 34.21 -21.82
C ALA A 91 -3.94 35.11 -23.03
N PRO A 92 -3.15 36.16 -23.30
CA PRO A 92 -3.31 37.01 -24.48
C PRO A 92 -3.07 36.21 -25.76
N LEU A 93 -3.72 36.61 -26.87
CA LEU A 93 -3.61 35.90 -28.15
C LEU A 93 -2.17 35.71 -28.65
N GLY A 94 -1.29 36.67 -28.40
CA GLY A 94 0.14 36.57 -28.75
C GLY A 94 0.89 35.44 -28.03
N PHE A 95 0.37 34.91 -26.95
CA PHE A 95 0.92 33.71 -26.30
C PHE A 95 0.82 32.48 -27.19
N PHE A 96 -0.25 32.38 -27.98
CA PHE A 96 -0.51 31.25 -28.89
C PHE A 96 0.26 31.33 -30.19
N ASP A 97 0.79 32.51 -30.55
CA ASP A 97 1.69 32.65 -31.72
C ASP A 97 3.01 31.96 -31.52
N SER A 98 3.51 31.97 -30.29
CA SER A 98 4.78 31.31 -29.91
C SER A 98 4.60 29.89 -29.31
N ASN A 99 3.41 29.55 -28.90
CA ASN A 99 3.10 28.26 -28.23
C ASN A 99 1.95 27.54 -28.93
N ALA A 100 2.30 26.50 -29.67
CA ALA A 100 1.28 25.69 -30.35
C ALA A 100 0.28 25.08 -29.34
N SER A 101 -1.01 25.25 -29.59
CA SER A 101 -2.07 24.76 -28.70
C SER A 101 -1.98 23.25 -28.40
N GLY A 102 -1.51 22.46 -29.38
CA GLY A 102 -1.25 21.04 -29.21
C GLY A 102 -0.15 20.73 -28.20
N LEU A 103 0.91 21.53 -28.17
CA LEU A 103 2.01 21.37 -27.20
C LEU A 103 1.55 21.68 -25.77
N ILE A 104 0.76 22.75 -25.60
CA ILE A 104 0.20 23.14 -24.30
C ILE A 104 -0.71 22.03 -23.78
N ARG A 105 -1.61 21.54 -24.63
CA ARG A 105 -2.49 20.41 -24.29
C ARG A 105 -1.70 19.16 -23.90
N GLY A 106 -0.69 18.79 -24.69
CA GLY A 106 0.14 17.63 -24.40
C GLY A 106 0.87 17.72 -23.05
N ARG A 107 1.42 18.89 -22.70
CA ARG A 107 2.04 19.13 -21.39
C ARG A 107 1.05 19.04 -20.24
N LEU A 108 -0.15 19.63 -20.42
CA LEU A 108 -1.19 19.60 -19.39
C LEU A 108 -1.69 18.17 -19.15
N ASP A 109 -1.91 17.40 -20.23
CA ASP A 109 -2.33 16.01 -20.13
C ASP A 109 -1.24 15.13 -19.48
N ALA A 110 0.03 15.31 -19.83
CA ALA A 110 1.16 14.59 -19.22
C ALA A 110 1.27 14.90 -17.72
N THR A 111 1.24 16.17 -17.32
CA THR A 111 1.31 16.56 -15.89
C THR A 111 0.13 15.99 -15.09
N ALA A 112 -1.08 15.98 -15.68
CA ALA A 112 -2.25 15.41 -15.05
C ALA A 112 -2.13 13.88 -14.88
N ALA A 113 -1.57 13.17 -15.87
CA ALA A 113 -1.33 11.74 -15.83
C ALA A 113 -0.25 11.37 -14.80
N ASP A 114 0.83 12.13 -14.74
CA ASP A 114 1.90 11.92 -13.75
C ASP A 114 1.37 12.11 -12.32
N THR A 115 0.53 13.13 -12.10
CA THR A 115 -0.13 13.36 -10.80
C THR A 115 -1.10 12.24 -10.45
N GLU A 116 -1.82 11.71 -11.42
CA GLU A 116 -2.72 10.56 -11.25
C GLU A 116 -1.94 9.32 -10.81
N THR A 117 -0.84 9.00 -11.50
CA THR A 117 0.03 7.87 -11.16
C THR A 117 0.64 8.02 -9.75
N LEU A 118 1.11 9.22 -9.42
CA LEU A 118 1.66 9.51 -8.09
C LEU A 118 0.63 9.25 -6.99
N LEU A 119 -0.58 9.73 -7.15
CA LEU A 119 -1.64 9.62 -6.13
C LEU A 119 -2.26 8.23 -6.06
N ALA A 120 -2.46 7.57 -7.22
CA ALA A 120 -3.13 6.28 -7.29
C ALA A 120 -2.23 5.14 -6.82
N HIS A 121 -0.95 5.16 -7.19
CA HIS A 121 0.00 4.06 -6.97
C HIS A 121 1.12 4.45 -6.01
N ASN A 122 1.98 5.39 -6.38
CA ASN A 122 3.23 5.62 -5.66
C ASN A 122 3.00 5.97 -4.19
N LEU A 123 2.06 6.85 -3.89
CA LEU A 123 1.80 7.27 -2.52
C LEU A 123 1.14 6.17 -1.68
N ALA A 124 0.23 5.40 -2.28
CA ALA A 124 -0.41 4.26 -1.64
C ALA A 124 0.60 3.15 -1.36
N ASP A 125 1.49 2.86 -2.31
CA ASP A 125 2.52 1.83 -2.20
C ASP A 125 3.57 2.20 -1.14
N ILE A 126 4.01 3.47 -1.10
CA ILE A 126 4.94 3.96 -0.06
C ILE A 126 4.33 3.78 1.32
N VAL A 127 3.10 4.24 1.55
CA VAL A 127 2.42 4.08 2.84
C VAL A 127 2.24 2.61 3.19
N GLY A 128 1.78 1.80 2.23
CA GLY A 128 1.59 0.36 2.43
C GLY A 128 2.90 -0.34 2.80
N THR A 129 3.98 -0.06 2.08
CA THR A 129 5.31 -0.65 2.31
C THR A 129 5.86 -0.26 3.68
N ILE A 130 5.76 1.02 4.07
CA ILE A 130 6.22 1.48 5.38
C ILE A 130 5.45 0.77 6.50
N VAL A 131 4.12 0.71 6.42
CA VAL A 131 3.28 0.06 7.43
C VAL A 131 3.59 -1.44 7.50
N LEU A 132 3.71 -2.10 6.35
CA LEU A 132 4.05 -3.53 6.27
C LEU A 132 5.42 -3.80 6.89
N PHE A 133 6.44 -3.03 6.52
CA PHE A 133 7.80 -3.18 7.03
C PHE A 133 7.86 -2.97 8.55
N LEU A 134 7.26 -1.89 9.05
CA LEU A 134 7.26 -1.62 10.48
C LEU A 134 6.49 -2.67 11.28
N SER A 135 5.33 -3.12 10.79
CA SER A 135 4.54 -4.16 11.47
C SER A 135 5.27 -5.50 11.51
N MET A 136 5.95 -5.87 10.41
CA MET A 136 6.76 -7.08 10.32
C MET A 136 7.96 -7.02 11.29
N LEU A 137 8.64 -5.86 11.34
CA LEU A 137 9.76 -5.63 12.24
C LEU A 137 9.33 -5.74 13.71
N VAL A 138 8.23 -5.08 14.08
CA VAL A 138 7.66 -5.16 15.44
C VAL A 138 7.30 -6.61 15.77
N MET A 139 6.66 -7.32 14.86
CA MET A 139 6.28 -8.71 15.06
C MET A 139 7.51 -9.61 15.30
N MET A 140 8.58 -9.40 14.52
CA MET A 140 9.83 -10.16 14.71
C MET A 140 10.48 -9.89 16.07
N PHE A 141 10.49 -8.64 16.54
CA PHE A 141 11.00 -8.30 17.88
C PHE A 141 10.14 -8.88 19.01
N LEU A 142 8.83 -9.01 18.80
CA LEU A 142 7.93 -9.61 19.79
C LEU A 142 8.12 -11.13 19.89
N PHE A 143 8.45 -11.81 18.79
CA PHE A 143 8.71 -13.26 18.81
C PHE A 143 10.10 -13.60 19.31
N ASP A 144 11.13 -12.95 18.78
CA ASP A 144 12.51 -13.12 19.19
C ASP A 144 13.32 -11.86 18.85
N TRP A 145 13.86 -11.21 19.88
CA TRP A 145 14.67 -9.99 19.72
C TRP A 145 15.89 -10.18 18.81
N ARG A 146 16.46 -11.41 18.77
CA ARG A 146 17.61 -11.76 17.92
C ARG A 146 17.22 -11.76 16.44
N MET A 147 16.05 -12.32 16.12
CA MET A 147 15.52 -12.30 14.77
C MET A 147 15.18 -10.87 14.33
N GLY A 148 14.56 -10.07 15.21
CA GLY A 148 14.29 -8.66 14.95
C GLY A 148 15.56 -7.85 14.68
N ALA A 149 16.62 -8.05 15.47
CA ALA A 149 17.91 -7.39 15.28
C ALA A 149 18.58 -7.81 13.97
N ALA A 150 18.58 -9.10 13.62
CA ALA A 150 19.13 -9.60 12.36
C ALA A 150 18.39 -9.01 11.14
N CYS A 151 17.06 -8.94 11.21
CA CYS A 151 16.22 -8.36 10.15
C CYS A 151 16.51 -6.85 9.97
N LEU A 152 16.66 -6.12 11.08
CA LEU A 152 17.00 -4.70 11.04
C LEU A 152 18.39 -4.48 10.42
N LEU A 153 19.39 -5.28 10.79
CA LEU A 153 20.72 -5.20 10.20
C LEU A 153 20.70 -5.49 8.69
N ALA A 154 19.97 -6.52 8.27
CA ALA A 154 19.80 -6.84 6.85
C ALA A 154 19.15 -5.70 6.08
N ALA A 155 18.12 -5.05 6.65
CA ALA A 155 17.46 -3.89 6.04
C ALA A 155 18.42 -2.71 5.89
N VAL A 156 19.21 -2.38 6.92
CA VAL A 156 20.22 -1.31 6.86
C VAL A 156 21.27 -1.59 5.80
N ILE A 157 21.79 -2.82 5.75
CA ILE A 157 22.78 -3.23 4.73
C ILE A 157 22.17 -3.09 3.32
N SER A 158 20.92 -3.52 3.13
CA SER A 158 20.22 -3.38 1.85
C SER A 158 20.10 -1.93 1.41
N VAL A 159 19.74 -1.02 2.31
CA VAL A 159 19.63 0.42 1.98
C VAL A 159 21.00 0.98 1.59
N ILE A 160 22.07 0.64 2.32
CA ILE A 160 23.42 1.09 2.01
C ILE A 160 23.92 0.53 0.66
N ALA A 161 23.56 -0.71 0.35
CA ALA A 161 23.98 -1.35 -0.90
C ALA A 161 23.28 -0.78 -2.16
N VAL A 162 22.13 -0.14 -2.00
CA VAL A 162 21.34 0.44 -3.10
C VAL A 162 21.57 1.96 -3.25
N SER A 163 22.09 2.63 -2.22
CA SER A 163 22.41 4.07 -2.25
C SER A 163 23.78 4.34 -2.86
#